data_0f853d873696c4c8ca4bbc9c3d0f7b45
#
_entry.id   0f853d873696c4c8ca4bbc9c3d0f7b45
#
_cell.length_a   1.000
_cell.length_b   1.000
_cell.length_c   1.000
_cell.angle_alpha   90.00
_cell.angle_beta   90.00
_cell.angle_gamma   90.00
#
_symmetry.space_group_name_H-M   'P 1'
#
loop_
_entity.id
_entity.type
_entity.pdbx_description
1 polymer ?
#
loop_
_entity_poly.entity_id
_entity_poly.type
_entity_poly.pdbx_seq_one_letter_code
_entity_poly.pdbx_strand_id
1 'polypeptide(L)'
;MQTESALTDAGITVVGVASTAEEAVLLARQNKPVLAVMDIRLAGQRDGIEAAGDLFRELGVRCIFATAHDDQRTRSRAEPFAPLGWLAKPYTMASLIASVRQAISGGN
;
A
#
# COMPACT_ATOMS: atom_id res chain seq x y z
N MET A 1 2.84 14.83 7.60
CA MET A 1 2.29 14.93 6.23
C MET A 1 0.77 14.85 6.28
N GLN A 2 0.12 15.47 5.32
CA GLN A 2 -1.35 15.55 5.32
C GLN A 2 -2.03 14.19 5.27
N THR A 3 -1.50 13.27 4.46
CA THR A 3 -2.04 11.91 4.35
C THR A 3 -1.98 11.18 5.68
N GLU A 4 -0.84 11.29 6.35
CA GLU A 4 -0.63 10.64 7.64
C GLU A 4 -1.58 11.18 8.69
N SER A 5 -1.74 12.50 8.74
CA SER A 5 -2.67 13.16 9.67
C SER A 5 -4.11 12.76 9.42
N ALA A 6 -4.53 12.72 8.14
CA ALA A 6 -5.90 12.36 7.80
C ALA A 6 -6.22 10.92 8.21
N LEU A 7 -5.28 10.00 8.02
CA LEU A 7 -5.46 8.61 8.44
C LEU A 7 -5.54 8.50 9.96
N THR A 8 -4.67 9.20 10.65
CA THR A 8 -4.69 9.22 12.13
C THR A 8 -6.00 9.78 12.66
N ASP A 9 -6.50 10.86 12.06
CA ASP A 9 -7.77 11.46 12.46
C ASP A 9 -8.94 10.50 12.22
N ALA A 10 -8.82 9.63 11.24
CA ALA A 10 -9.84 8.61 10.97
C ALA A 10 -9.70 7.36 11.85
N GLY A 11 -8.78 7.38 12.81
CA GLY A 11 -8.55 6.25 13.71
C GLY A 11 -7.63 5.17 13.16
N ILE A 12 -6.86 5.50 12.13
CA ILE A 12 -5.93 4.57 11.49
C ILE A 12 -4.51 4.93 11.92
N THR A 13 -3.82 3.98 12.54
CA THR A 13 -2.44 4.20 12.98
C THR A 13 -1.48 4.04 11.79
N VAL A 14 -0.69 5.08 11.54
CA VAL A 14 0.33 5.07 10.50
C VAL A 14 1.68 4.77 11.15
N VAL A 15 2.31 3.67 10.76
CA VAL A 15 3.58 3.23 11.36
C VAL A 15 4.80 3.79 10.64
N GLY A 16 4.63 4.33 9.44
CA GLY A 16 5.71 4.96 8.71
C GLY A 16 5.35 5.24 7.27
N VAL A 17 6.18 6.04 6.61
CA VAL A 17 6.05 6.39 5.21
C VAL A 17 7.37 6.10 4.52
N ALA A 18 7.33 5.32 3.45
CA ALA A 18 8.53 4.91 2.72
C ALA A 18 8.56 5.57 1.34
N SER A 19 9.74 5.94 0.87
CA SER A 19 9.92 6.49 -0.47
C SER A 19 10.64 5.53 -1.41
N THR A 20 11.16 4.42 -0.89
CA THR A 20 11.79 3.38 -1.70
C THR A 20 11.23 2.00 -1.32
N ALA A 21 11.44 1.02 -2.20
CA ALA A 21 11.04 -0.36 -1.91
C ALA A 21 11.76 -0.89 -0.66
N GLU A 22 13.03 -0.58 -0.53
CA GLU A 22 13.84 -1.04 0.60
C GLU A 22 13.34 -0.47 1.92
N GLU A 23 12.98 0.82 1.93
CA GLU A 23 12.40 1.44 3.12
C GLU A 23 11.06 0.82 3.48
N ALA A 24 10.22 0.54 2.49
CA ALA A 24 8.92 -0.07 2.72
C ALA A 24 9.05 -1.43 3.39
N VAL A 25 9.96 -2.26 2.91
CA VAL A 25 10.20 -3.59 3.48
C VAL A 25 10.75 -3.46 4.89
N LEU A 26 11.70 -2.55 5.12
CA LEU A 26 12.29 -2.35 6.44
C LEU A 26 11.24 -1.90 7.45
N LEU A 27 10.42 -0.93 7.10
CA LEU A 27 9.36 -0.43 7.99
C LEU A 27 8.35 -1.53 8.31
N ALA A 28 8.00 -2.35 7.33
CA ALA A 28 7.06 -3.44 7.55
C ALA A 28 7.65 -4.51 8.47
N ARG A 29 8.93 -4.83 8.31
CA ARG A 29 9.61 -5.79 9.19
C ARG A 29 9.63 -5.31 10.64
N GLN A 30 9.87 -4.01 10.82
CA GLN A 30 9.98 -3.42 12.16
C GLN A 30 8.62 -3.29 12.85
N ASN A 31 7.57 -2.98 12.10
CA ASN A 31 6.28 -2.60 12.66
C ASN A 31 5.15 -3.60 12.41
N LYS A 32 5.31 -4.52 11.49
CA LYS A 32 4.34 -5.57 11.14
C LYS A 32 2.94 -4.99 10.96
N PRO A 33 2.73 -4.12 9.96
CA PRO A 33 1.44 -3.47 9.76
C PRO A 33 0.36 -4.46 9.34
N VAL A 34 -0.90 -4.07 9.54
CA VAL A 34 -2.05 -4.86 9.11
C VAL A 34 -2.13 -4.89 7.58
N LEU A 35 -1.85 -3.77 6.94
CA LEU A 35 -1.81 -3.66 5.50
C LEU A 35 -0.87 -2.52 5.12
N ALA A 36 -0.56 -2.42 3.84
CA ALA A 36 0.23 -1.29 3.32
C ALA A 36 -0.52 -0.63 2.18
N VAL A 37 -0.43 0.70 2.10
CA VAL A 37 -0.84 1.45 0.91
C VAL A 37 0.43 1.70 0.13
N MET A 38 0.53 1.08 -1.04
CA MET A 38 1.78 1.04 -1.80
C MET A 38 1.66 1.83 -3.10
N ASP A 39 2.49 2.86 -3.22
CA ASP A 39 2.65 3.57 -4.47
C ASP A 39 3.47 2.68 -5.41
N ILE A 40 3.02 2.53 -6.65
CA ILE A 40 3.74 1.68 -7.61
C ILE A 40 5.05 2.32 -8.02
N ARG A 41 5.05 3.64 -8.22
CA ARG A 41 6.27 4.35 -8.58
C ARG A 41 6.97 4.83 -7.32
N LEU A 42 8.06 4.18 -6.99
CA LEU A 42 8.92 4.54 -5.87
C LEU A 42 10.25 5.05 -6.38
N ALA A 43 10.96 5.78 -5.54
CA ALA A 43 12.34 6.16 -5.83
C ALA A 43 13.23 4.90 -5.84
N GLY A 44 14.30 4.94 -6.61
CA GLY A 44 15.20 3.81 -6.74
C GLY A 44 14.84 2.91 -7.90
N GLN A 45 15.43 1.72 -7.93
CA GLN A 45 15.29 0.80 -9.07
C GLN A 45 14.12 -0.14 -8.94
N ARG A 46 13.66 -0.42 -7.72
CA ARG A 46 12.56 -1.33 -7.49
C ARG A 46 11.27 -0.55 -7.32
N ASP A 47 10.19 -1.06 -7.90
CA ASP A 47 8.89 -0.40 -7.80
C ASP A 47 8.04 -0.96 -6.64
N GLY A 48 6.85 -0.38 -6.46
CA GLY A 48 5.97 -0.76 -5.37
C GLY A 48 5.43 -2.18 -5.49
N ILE A 49 5.30 -2.71 -6.71
CA ILE A 49 4.84 -4.09 -6.88
C ILE A 49 5.91 -5.06 -6.38
N GLU A 50 7.17 -4.78 -6.66
CA GLU A 50 8.27 -5.61 -6.15
C GLU A 50 8.34 -5.56 -4.63
N ALA A 51 8.18 -4.36 -4.04
CA ALA A 51 8.13 -4.22 -2.59
C ALA A 51 6.95 -5.00 -2.01
N ALA A 52 5.78 -4.89 -2.63
CA ALA A 52 4.59 -5.61 -2.18
C ALA A 52 4.80 -7.12 -2.22
N GLY A 53 5.52 -7.62 -3.22
CA GLY A 53 5.86 -9.03 -3.30
C GLY A 53 6.70 -9.48 -2.10
N ASP A 54 7.68 -8.69 -1.71
CA ASP A 54 8.50 -8.98 -0.53
C ASP A 54 7.66 -8.97 0.74
N LEU A 55 6.78 -7.97 0.89
CA LEU A 55 5.91 -7.87 2.06
C LEU A 55 4.98 -9.08 2.17
N PHE A 56 4.42 -9.49 1.05
CA PHE A 56 3.51 -10.63 1.03
C PHE A 56 4.24 -11.94 1.34
N ARG A 57 5.37 -12.18 0.66
CA ARG A 57 6.12 -13.43 0.83
C ARG A 57 6.76 -13.56 2.21
N GLU A 58 7.30 -12.46 2.74
CA GLU A 58 8.02 -12.50 4.00
C GLU A 58 7.11 -12.36 5.22
N LEU A 59 6.07 -11.52 5.11
CA LEU A 59 5.29 -11.10 6.28
C LEU A 59 3.79 -11.36 6.15
N GLY A 60 3.33 -11.80 4.97
CA GLY A 60 1.90 -11.97 4.74
C GLY A 60 1.14 -10.65 4.69
N VAL A 61 1.83 -9.52 4.50
CA VAL A 61 1.20 -8.21 4.45
C VAL A 61 0.71 -7.97 3.02
N ARG A 62 -0.57 -7.62 2.89
CA ARG A 62 -1.20 -7.33 1.60
C ARG A 62 -1.30 -5.84 1.40
N CYS A 63 -1.40 -5.41 0.15
CA CYS A 63 -1.32 -4.00 -0.21
C CYS A 63 -2.55 -3.49 -0.94
N ILE A 64 -2.85 -2.21 -0.70
CA ILE A 64 -3.68 -1.41 -1.60
C ILE A 64 -2.69 -0.63 -2.47
N PHE A 65 -2.84 -0.74 -3.79
CA PHE A 65 -1.92 -0.09 -4.71
C PHE A 65 -2.47 1.25 -5.18
N ALA A 66 -1.61 2.27 -5.20
CA ALA A 66 -1.94 3.59 -5.74
C ALA A 66 -1.18 3.76 -7.06
N THR A 67 -1.89 4.07 -8.13
CA THR A 67 -1.29 4.15 -9.45
C THR A 67 -1.94 5.22 -10.32
N ALA A 68 -1.11 5.89 -11.13
CA ALA A 68 -1.59 6.81 -12.17
C ALA A 68 -1.98 6.08 -13.45
N HIS A 69 -1.51 4.85 -13.63
CA HIS A 69 -1.75 4.05 -14.83
C HIS A 69 -2.24 2.67 -14.45
N ASP A 70 -3.56 2.54 -14.41
CA ASP A 70 -4.21 1.28 -14.05
C ASP A 70 -4.44 0.47 -15.33
N ASP A 71 -3.49 -0.36 -15.70
CA ASP A 71 -3.61 -1.21 -16.86
C ASP A 71 -3.52 -2.69 -16.49
N GLN A 72 -3.90 -3.53 -17.44
CA GLN A 72 -3.95 -4.98 -17.25
C GLN A 72 -2.59 -5.56 -16.89
N ARG A 73 -1.53 -5.03 -17.51
CA ARG A 73 -0.17 -5.51 -17.27
C ARG A 73 0.26 -5.26 -15.83
N THR A 74 -0.03 -4.07 -15.31
CA THR A 74 0.27 -3.71 -13.93
C THR A 74 -0.50 -4.59 -12.96
N ARG A 75 -1.79 -4.78 -13.19
CA ARG A 75 -2.62 -5.62 -12.32
C ARG A 75 -2.16 -7.06 -12.33
N SER A 76 -1.77 -7.58 -13.49
CA SER A 76 -1.28 -8.96 -13.60
C SER A 76 -0.01 -9.18 -12.78
N ARG A 77 0.88 -8.20 -12.74
CA ARG A 77 2.11 -8.30 -11.95
C ARG A 77 1.81 -8.38 -10.45
N ALA A 78 0.78 -7.69 -9.99
CA ALA A 78 0.45 -7.62 -8.57
C ALA A 78 -0.45 -8.78 -8.11
N GLU A 79 -1.12 -9.45 -9.02
CA GLU A 79 -2.11 -10.47 -8.69
C GLU A 79 -1.59 -11.58 -7.78
N PRO A 80 -0.37 -12.11 -7.97
CA PRO A 80 0.15 -13.15 -7.07
C PRO A 80 0.30 -12.71 -5.62
N PHE A 81 0.28 -11.42 -5.36
CA PHE A 81 0.47 -10.88 -4.01
C PHE A 81 -0.85 -10.49 -3.35
N ALA A 82 -1.98 -10.96 -3.91
CA ALA A 82 -3.31 -10.81 -3.35
C ALA A 82 -3.65 -9.36 -2.98
N PRO A 83 -3.66 -8.43 -3.95
CA PRO A 83 -3.91 -7.02 -3.64
C PRO A 83 -5.27 -6.82 -2.98
N LEU A 84 -5.33 -5.91 -2.02
CA LEU A 84 -6.56 -5.58 -1.32
C LEU A 84 -7.42 -4.58 -2.08
N GLY A 85 -6.82 -3.80 -2.95
CA GLY A 85 -7.54 -2.82 -3.74
C GLY A 85 -6.62 -1.96 -4.57
N TRP A 86 -7.21 -1.07 -5.35
CA TRP A 86 -6.53 -0.18 -6.27
C TRP A 86 -7.08 1.23 -6.12
N LEU A 87 -6.19 2.21 -6.00
CA LEU A 87 -6.53 3.62 -5.95
C LEU A 87 -5.96 4.32 -7.17
N ALA A 88 -6.82 4.96 -7.96
CA ALA A 88 -6.36 5.76 -9.10
C ALA A 88 -5.85 7.11 -8.61
N LYS A 89 -4.72 7.55 -9.13
CA LYS A 89 -4.18 8.86 -8.84
C LYS A 89 -4.69 9.88 -9.85
N PRO A 90 -5.01 11.10 -9.40
CA PRO A 90 -5.02 11.56 -8.02
C PRO A 90 -6.22 11.02 -7.25
N TYR A 91 -6.02 10.61 -6.02
CA TYR A 91 -7.12 10.17 -5.17
C TYR A 91 -7.40 11.22 -4.09
N THR A 92 -8.62 11.17 -3.51
CA THR A 92 -8.97 12.04 -2.40
C THR A 92 -8.62 11.35 -1.08
N MET A 93 -8.50 12.13 -0.02
CA MET A 93 -8.31 11.55 1.32
C MET A 93 -9.52 10.69 1.69
N ALA A 94 -10.71 11.10 1.30
CA ALA A 94 -11.92 10.31 1.57
C ALA A 94 -11.85 8.94 0.90
N SER A 95 -11.42 8.85 -0.36
CA SER A 95 -11.33 7.56 -1.05
C SER A 95 -10.21 6.69 -0.48
N LEU A 96 -9.09 7.29 -0.07
CA LEU A 96 -8.02 6.55 0.59
C LEU A 96 -8.51 5.95 1.90
N ILE A 97 -9.14 6.75 2.75
CA ILE A 97 -9.65 6.29 4.05
C ILE A 97 -10.69 5.20 3.85
N ALA A 98 -11.61 5.37 2.89
CA ALA A 98 -12.63 4.38 2.61
C ALA A 98 -12.02 3.05 2.16
N SER A 99 -10.99 3.11 1.31
CA SER A 99 -10.30 1.90 0.84
C SER A 99 -9.62 1.17 1.97
N VAL A 100 -8.95 1.89 2.86
CA VAL A 100 -8.26 1.29 4.01
C VAL A 100 -9.27 0.66 4.96
N ARG A 101 -10.34 1.37 5.28
CA ARG A 101 -11.39 0.86 6.19
C ARG A 101 -12.06 -0.38 5.61
N GLN A 102 -12.36 -0.38 4.33
CA GLN A 102 -12.95 -1.53 3.67
C GLN A 102 -12.01 -2.74 3.71
N ALA A 103 -10.73 -2.51 3.46
CA ALA A 103 -9.73 -3.58 3.51
C ALA A 103 -9.60 -4.17 4.90
N ILE A 104 -9.64 -3.34 5.94
CA ILE A 104 -9.53 -3.80 7.33
C ILE A 104 -10.78 -4.57 7.75
N SER A 105 -11.97 -4.05 7.47
CA SER A 105 -13.22 -4.63 7.98
C SER A 105 -13.76 -5.73 7.09
N GLY A 106 -13.57 -5.61 5.78
CA GLY A 106 -14.07 -6.57 4.81
C GLY A 106 -13.01 -7.52 4.30
N GLY A 107 -11.85 -7.53 4.92
CA GLY A 107 -10.64 -8.17 4.41
C GLY A 107 -10.61 -9.67 4.49
N ASN A 108 -11.70 -10.25 4.36
CA ASN A 108 -11.78 -11.72 4.32
C ASN A 108 -11.48 -12.26 2.97
#